data_27dbf5f62039c2ddba21f6e4d6931b45
#
_entry.id   27dbf5f62039c2ddba21f6e4d6931b45
#
_cell.length_a   1.000
_cell.length_b   1.000
_cell.length_c   1.000
_cell.angle_alpha   90.00
_cell.angle_beta   90.00
_cell.angle_gamma   90.00
#
_symmetry.space_group_name_H-M   'P 1'
#
loop_
_entity.id
_entity.type
_entity.pdbx_description
1 polymer ?
#
loop_
_entity_poly.entity_id
_entity_poly.type
_entity_poly.pdbx_seq_one_letter_code
_entity_poly.pdbx_strand_id
1 'polypeptide(L)'
;MKRLDHSIVALTSVSYAELDRERFERFERLIAIDGGLSEAFRCETLSNAAIQREWTLNLGRRDAFERVAHLLCEVVARLRVVGLSDGRSCAFPITQMDMADATGLSVVHVNRTLQELRSAGLIVLRDRTLTVRDPEALMDAALFNPDYLHYVSPG
;
A
#
# COMPACT_ATOMS: atom_id res chain seq x y z
N MET A 1 -23.92 4.78 -6.16
CA MET A 1 -23.66 3.72 -5.16
C MET A 1 -24.32 4.11 -3.85
N LYS A 2 -25.09 3.25 -3.19
CA LYS A 2 -25.86 3.63 -1.97
C LYS A 2 -25.16 3.19 -0.67
N ARG A 3 -24.16 2.34 -0.72
CA ARG A 3 -23.37 1.80 0.40
C ARG A 3 -22.03 1.29 -0.09
N LEU A 4 -21.00 1.36 0.76
CA LEU A 4 -19.76 0.60 0.58
C LEU A 4 -20.09 -0.91 0.72
N ASP A 5 -19.48 -1.72 -0.11
CA ASP A 5 -19.62 -3.18 -0.13
C ASP A 5 -18.56 -3.88 0.77
N HIS A 6 -17.74 -3.09 1.43
CA HIS A 6 -16.65 -3.55 2.31
C HIS A 6 -16.51 -2.66 3.54
N SER A 7 -15.85 -3.16 4.57
CA SER A 7 -15.51 -2.43 5.78
C SER A 7 -14.13 -1.80 5.66
N ILE A 8 -13.95 -0.61 6.24
CA ILE A 8 -12.67 0.07 6.37
C ILE A 8 -12.33 0.10 7.86
N VAL A 9 -11.11 -0.33 8.21
CA VAL A 9 -10.61 -0.34 9.58
C VAL A 9 -9.37 0.53 9.68
N ALA A 10 -9.32 1.40 10.68
CA ALA A 10 -8.16 2.22 10.97
C ALA A 10 -7.12 1.41 11.76
N LEU A 11 -5.88 1.36 11.29
CA LEU A 11 -4.75 0.72 11.98
C LEU A 11 -4.08 1.64 12.99
N THR A 12 -4.30 2.95 12.88
CA THR A 12 -3.79 4.00 13.76
C THR A 12 -4.87 5.06 13.95
N SER A 13 -4.62 6.05 14.79
CA SER A 13 -5.49 7.22 14.87
C SER A 13 -5.56 7.92 13.51
N VAL A 14 -6.78 8.21 13.06
CA VAL A 14 -7.03 8.85 11.78
C VAL A 14 -8.09 9.94 11.96
N SER A 15 -7.90 11.06 11.27
CA SER A 15 -8.93 12.07 11.09
C SER A 15 -9.48 11.96 9.67
N TYR A 16 -10.79 11.92 9.53
CA TYR A 16 -11.44 11.82 8.23
C TYR A 16 -12.59 12.81 8.10
N ALA A 17 -12.90 13.16 6.88
CA ALA A 17 -14.08 13.95 6.56
C ALA A 17 -15.12 13.05 5.88
N GLU A 18 -16.35 13.14 6.32
CA GLU A 18 -17.48 12.45 5.72
C GLU A 18 -18.33 13.45 4.93
N LEU A 19 -18.63 13.12 3.69
CA LEU A 19 -19.54 13.86 2.85
C LEU A 19 -20.90 13.17 2.89
N ASP A 20 -21.92 13.90 3.33
CA ASP A 20 -23.30 13.49 3.12
C ASP A 20 -23.64 13.52 1.63
N ARG A 21 -24.83 13.03 1.28
CA ARG A 21 -25.25 12.93 -0.12
C ARG A 21 -25.27 14.29 -0.85
N GLU A 22 -25.76 15.34 -0.20
CA GLU A 22 -25.87 16.67 -0.80
C GLU A 22 -24.49 17.27 -1.06
N ARG A 23 -23.58 17.16 -0.10
CA ARG A 23 -22.18 17.61 -0.24
C ARG A 23 -21.43 16.79 -1.29
N PHE A 24 -21.70 15.48 -1.38
CA PHE A 24 -21.10 14.64 -2.41
C PHE A 24 -21.58 15.04 -3.82
N GLU A 25 -22.88 15.27 -4.03
CA GLU A 25 -23.43 15.76 -5.29
C GLU A 25 -22.88 17.15 -5.68
N ARG A 26 -22.63 18.00 -4.68
CA ARG A 26 -21.96 19.29 -4.91
C ARG A 26 -20.49 19.11 -5.31
N PHE A 27 -19.80 18.18 -4.67
CA PHE A 27 -18.41 17.83 -5.00
C PHE A 27 -18.30 17.26 -6.43
N GLU A 28 -19.21 16.37 -6.84
CA GLU A 28 -19.26 15.88 -8.22
C GLU A 28 -19.42 16.99 -9.25
N ARG A 29 -20.29 17.97 -8.95
CA ARG A 29 -20.45 19.16 -9.84
C ARG A 29 -19.16 19.99 -9.91
N LEU A 30 -18.43 20.15 -8.80
CA LEU A 30 -17.14 20.86 -8.80
C LEU A 30 -16.10 20.14 -9.63
N ILE A 31 -16.00 18.82 -9.50
CA ILE A 31 -15.07 18.00 -10.33
C ILE A 31 -15.40 18.20 -11.82
N ALA A 32 -16.69 18.24 -12.18
CA ALA A 32 -17.09 18.35 -13.59
C ALA A 32 -16.72 19.68 -14.25
N ILE A 33 -16.56 20.76 -13.48
CA ILE A 33 -16.27 22.11 -14.00
C ILE A 33 -14.83 22.56 -13.73
N ASP A 34 -14.12 21.95 -12.79
CA ASP A 34 -12.72 22.25 -12.48
C ASP A 34 -11.80 21.22 -13.14
N GLY A 35 -11.05 21.67 -14.15
CA GLY A 35 -10.16 20.81 -14.90
C GLY A 35 -9.04 20.20 -14.06
N GLY A 36 -8.53 20.92 -13.05
CA GLY A 36 -7.50 20.43 -12.15
C GLY A 36 -8.02 19.33 -11.22
N LEU A 37 -9.20 19.53 -10.63
CA LEU A 37 -9.85 18.50 -9.80
C LEU A 37 -10.23 17.27 -10.63
N SER A 38 -10.76 17.47 -11.83
CA SER A 38 -11.10 16.38 -12.76
C SER A 38 -9.89 15.55 -13.11
N GLU A 39 -8.76 16.19 -13.42
CA GLU A 39 -7.49 15.51 -13.71
C GLU A 39 -6.97 14.74 -12.49
N ALA A 40 -6.93 15.37 -11.32
CA ALA A 40 -6.48 14.71 -10.08
C ALA A 40 -7.33 13.47 -9.76
N PHE A 41 -8.65 13.57 -9.90
CA PHE A 41 -9.57 12.46 -9.66
C PHE A 41 -9.39 11.33 -10.67
N ARG A 42 -9.14 11.68 -11.94
CA ARG A 42 -8.82 10.71 -12.99
C ARG A 42 -7.51 9.99 -12.72
N CYS A 43 -6.46 10.72 -12.37
CA CYS A 43 -5.16 10.15 -12.00
C CYS A 43 -5.30 9.18 -10.82
N GLU A 44 -6.00 9.57 -9.76
CA GLU A 44 -6.25 8.73 -8.59
C GLU A 44 -7.00 7.44 -8.98
N THR A 45 -8.03 7.55 -9.81
CA THR A 45 -8.80 6.38 -10.28
C THR A 45 -7.94 5.42 -11.09
N LEU A 46 -7.08 5.94 -11.99
CA LEU A 46 -6.16 5.12 -12.79
C LEU A 46 -5.09 4.47 -11.92
N SER A 47 -4.55 5.19 -10.94
CA SER A 47 -3.57 4.65 -9.99
C SER A 47 -4.17 3.52 -9.15
N ASN A 48 -5.39 3.71 -8.63
CA ASN A 48 -6.08 2.65 -7.89
C ASN A 48 -6.34 1.41 -8.75
N ALA A 49 -6.73 1.59 -10.03
CA ALA A 49 -6.89 0.47 -10.95
C ALA A 49 -5.55 -0.23 -11.26
N ALA A 50 -4.45 0.50 -11.34
CA ALA A 50 -3.11 -0.08 -11.52
C ALA A 50 -2.67 -0.88 -10.28
N ILE A 51 -2.90 -0.35 -9.09
CA ILE A 51 -2.65 -1.05 -7.82
C ILE A 51 -3.44 -2.36 -7.75
N GLN A 52 -4.73 -2.35 -8.09
CA GLN A 52 -5.55 -3.56 -8.08
C GLN A 52 -5.05 -4.62 -9.06
N ARG A 53 -4.60 -4.22 -10.26
CA ARG A 53 -3.98 -5.16 -11.23
C ARG A 53 -2.71 -5.76 -10.68
N GLU A 54 -1.85 -4.96 -10.07
CA GLU A 54 -0.61 -5.43 -9.46
C GLU A 54 -0.89 -6.39 -8.30
N TRP A 55 -1.88 -6.11 -7.46
CA TRP A 55 -2.31 -7.03 -6.40
C TRP A 55 -2.90 -8.33 -6.93
N THR A 56 -3.63 -8.29 -8.04
CA THR A 56 -4.11 -9.50 -8.71
C THR A 56 -2.93 -10.36 -9.17
N LEU A 57 -1.90 -9.73 -9.75
CA LEU A 57 -0.66 -10.40 -10.15
C LEU A 57 0.10 -10.92 -8.93
N ASN A 58 0.21 -10.12 -7.87
CA ASN A 58 0.87 -10.48 -6.62
C ASN A 58 0.25 -11.77 -6.03
N LEU A 59 -1.07 -11.82 -5.93
CA LEU A 59 -1.80 -12.97 -5.37
C LEU A 59 -1.76 -14.19 -6.29
N GLY A 60 -1.75 -14.01 -7.61
CA GLY A 60 -1.88 -15.07 -8.59
C GLY A 60 -0.56 -15.70 -9.03
N ARG A 61 0.57 -14.98 -8.96
CA ARG A 61 1.84 -15.45 -9.56
C ARG A 61 3.02 -15.47 -8.61
N ARG A 62 3.07 -14.59 -7.61
CA ARG A 62 4.20 -14.54 -6.69
C ARG A 62 4.11 -15.64 -5.64
N ASP A 63 5.26 -16.18 -5.26
CA ASP A 63 5.34 -17.10 -4.13
C ASP A 63 5.15 -16.35 -2.79
N ALA A 64 5.20 -17.05 -1.66
CA ALA A 64 4.96 -16.45 -0.36
C ALA A 64 6.04 -15.42 0.02
N PHE A 65 7.29 -15.67 -0.35
CA PHE A 65 8.41 -14.78 -0.06
C PHE A 65 8.29 -13.48 -0.87
N GLU A 66 8.15 -13.60 -2.18
CA GLU A 66 7.94 -12.48 -3.10
C GLU A 66 6.71 -11.65 -2.73
N ARG A 67 5.61 -12.32 -2.33
CA ARG A 67 4.32 -11.69 -2.02
C ARG A 67 4.39 -10.84 -0.76
N VAL A 68 5.02 -11.34 0.30
CA VAL A 68 5.21 -10.57 1.54
C VAL A 68 6.24 -9.46 1.31
N ALA A 69 7.35 -9.73 0.62
CA ALA A 69 8.33 -8.72 0.26
C ALA A 69 7.70 -7.58 -0.56
N HIS A 70 6.82 -7.90 -1.52
CA HIS A 70 6.09 -6.91 -2.31
C HIS A 70 5.20 -6.01 -1.46
N LEU A 71 4.44 -6.59 -0.51
CA LEU A 71 3.64 -5.80 0.44
C LEU A 71 4.52 -4.80 1.21
N LEU A 72 5.68 -5.25 1.70
CA LEU A 72 6.60 -4.37 2.45
C LEU A 72 7.16 -3.24 1.58
N CYS A 73 7.56 -3.54 0.34
CA CYS A 73 8.02 -2.54 -0.63
C CYS A 73 6.94 -1.50 -0.91
N GLU A 74 5.71 -1.95 -1.19
CA GLU A 74 4.59 -1.05 -1.50
C GLU A 74 4.26 -0.13 -0.32
N VAL A 75 4.21 -0.65 0.91
CA VAL A 75 3.95 0.15 2.10
C VAL A 75 5.02 1.24 2.26
N VAL A 76 6.31 0.89 2.15
CA VAL A 76 7.40 1.87 2.26
C VAL A 76 7.32 2.92 1.16
N ALA A 77 7.08 2.51 -0.09
CA ALA A 77 6.95 3.43 -1.22
C ALA A 77 5.79 4.41 -1.04
N ARG A 78 4.62 3.92 -0.61
CA ARG A 78 3.43 4.76 -0.37
C ARG A 78 3.64 5.74 0.79
N LEU A 79 4.24 5.28 1.88
CA LEU A 79 4.53 6.13 3.04
C LEU A 79 5.59 7.19 2.73
N ARG A 80 6.55 6.88 1.84
CA ARG A 80 7.55 7.85 1.40
C ARG A 80 6.93 9.05 0.69
N VAL A 81 5.95 8.83 -0.17
CA VAL A 81 5.27 9.92 -0.92
C VAL A 81 4.59 10.92 0.01
N VAL A 82 4.04 10.45 1.12
CA VAL A 82 3.38 11.32 2.11
C VAL A 82 4.31 11.76 3.26
N GLY A 83 5.63 11.54 3.13
CA GLY A 83 6.62 11.98 4.11
C GLY A 83 6.64 11.19 5.42
N LEU A 84 6.02 10.01 5.45
CA LEU A 84 5.98 9.11 6.63
C LEU A 84 7.03 7.99 6.58
N SER A 85 7.91 8.01 5.58
CA SER A 85 9.07 7.14 5.42
C SER A 85 10.20 7.90 4.75
N ASP A 86 11.43 7.61 5.12
CA ASP A 86 12.64 8.06 4.43
C ASP A 86 13.02 7.16 3.23
N GLY A 87 12.19 6.18 2.91
CA GLY A 87 12.44 5.15 1.91
C GLY A 87 13.16 3.91 2.46
N ARG A 88 13.56 3.93 3.74
CA ARG A 88 14.20 2.81 4.43
C ARG A 88 13.47 2.40 5.69
N SER A 89 12.87 3.35 6.41
CA SER A 89 12.22 3.08 7.68
C SER A 89 10.86 3.76 7.76
N CYS A 90 9.90 3.07 8.39
CA CYS A 90 8.58 3.61 8.63
C CYS A 90 7.93 2.94 9.85
N ALA A 91 6.94 3.63 10.44
CA ALA A 91 6.02 2.99 11.36
C ALA A 91 5.24 1.89 10.64
N PHE A 92 5.15 0.71 11.24
CA PHE A 92 4.52 -0.46 10.66
C PHE A 92 3.57 -1.11 11.69
N PRO A 93 2.38 -0.54 11.86
CA PRO A 93 1.40 -1.04 12.82
C PRO A 93 0.64 -2.30 12.34
N ILE A 94 0.95 -2.78 11.13
CA ILE A 94 0.32 -3.95 10.50
C ILE A 94 0.73 -5.21 11.25
N THR A 95 -0.25 -6.00 11.67
CA THR A 95 -0.01 -7.27 12.35
C THR A 95 0.26 -8.41 11.34
N GLN A 96 0.75 -9.55 11.85
CA GLN A 96 0.91 -10.73 10.99
C GLN A 96 -0.43 -11.28 10.49
N MET A 97 -1.52 -11.06 11.22
CA MET A 97 -2.88 -11.39 10.79
C MET A 97 -3.29 -10.50 9.62
N ASP A 98 -3.09 -9.18 9.74
CA ASP A 98 -3.40 -8.24 8.64
C ASP A 98 -2.58 -8.57 7.38
N MET A 99 -1.30 -8.94 7.56
CA MET A 99 -0.46 -9.38 6.45
C MET A 99 -0.96 -10.69 5.83
N ALA A 100 -1.42 -11.64 6.65
CA ALA A 100 -1.98 -12.90 6.19
C ALA A 100 -3.25 -12.66 5.34
N ASP A 101 -4.14 -11.81 5.82
CA ASP A 101 -5.37 -11.44 5.12
C ASP A 101 -5.06 -10.72 3.79
N ALA A 102 -4.13 -9.76 3.82
CA ALA A 102 -3.73 -9.02 2.62
C ALA A 102 -3.03 -9.89 1.57
N THR A 103 -2.27 -10.89 1.99
CA THR A 103 -1.46 -11.71 1.08
C THR A 103 -2.10 -13.06 0.74
N GLY A 104 -3.25 -13.40 1.34
CA GLY A 104 -3.89 -14.70 1.15
C GLY A 104 -3.06 -15.87 1.70
N LEU A 105 -2.25 -15.63 2.73
CA LEU A 105 -1.40 -16.63 3.39
C LEU A 105 -1.95 -16.95 4.78
N SER A 106 -1.52 -18.04 5.38
CA SER A 106 -1.73 -18.28 6.80
C SER A 106 -0.74 -17.45 7.64
N VAL A 107 -1.12 -17.11 8.88
CA VAL A 107 -0.23 -16.41 9.83
C VAL A 107 1.09 -17.16 10.04
N VAL A 108 1.04 -18.48 10.08
CA VAL A 108 2.24 -19.33 10.19
C VAL A 108 3.17 -19.15 9.00
N HIS A 109 2.61 -19.06 7.79
CA HIS A 109 3.35 -18.82 6.56
C HIS A 109 3.99 -17.43 6.56
N VAL A 110 3.20 -16.39 6.91
CA VAL A 110 3.72 -15.01 7.06
C VAL A 110 4.87 -14.96 8.05
N ASN A 111 4.72 -15.60 9.22
CA ASN A 111 5.79 -15.63 10.23
C ASN A 111 7.07 -16.24 9.68
N ARG A 112 6.98 -17.40 9.02
CA ARG A 112 8.14 -18.06 8.40
C ARG A 112 8.78 -17.15 7.35
N THR A 113 8.01 -16.56 6.47
CA THR A 113 8.50 -15.66 5.41
C THR A 113 9.19 -14.43 5.99
N LEU A 114 8.63 -13.83 7.06
CA LEU A 114 9.29 -12.73 7.75
C LEU A 114 10.62 -13.14 8.39
N GLN A 115 10.75 -14.37 8.88
CA GLN A 115 12.02 -14.89 9.38
C GLN A 115 13.03 -15.09 8.24
N GLU A 116 12.59 -15.59 7.10
CA GLU A 116 13.42 -15.74 5.90
C GLU A 116 13.95 -14.36 5.42
N LEU A 117 13.08 -13.35 5.32
CA LEU A 117 13.46 -11.98 4.96
C LEU A 117 14.47 -11.37 5.94
N ARG A 118 14.29 -11.61 7.26
CA ARG A 118 15.25 -11.17 8.29
C ARG A 118 16.60 -11.90 8.18
N SER A 119 16.57 -13.20 7.97
CA SER A 119 17.76 -14.04 7.84
C SER A 119 18.55 -13.70 6.58
N ALA A 120 17.87 -13.31 5.50
CA ALA A 120 18.48 -12.77 4.29
C ALA A 120 19.04 -11.34 4.47
N GLY A 121 18.86 -10.73 5.65
CA GLY A 121 19.37 -9.39 5.92
C GLY A 121 18.60 -8.25 5.24
N LEU A 122 17.44 -8.54 4.64
CA LEU A 122 16.67 -7.56 3.85
C LEU A 122 15.90 -6.59 4.74
N ILE A 123 15.36 -7.07 5.86
CA ILE A 123 14.52 -6.27 6.76
C ILE A 123 14.87 -6.44 8.24
N VAL A 124 14.49 -5.44 9.02
CA VAL A 124 14.28 -5.54 10.47
C VAL A 124 12.85 -5.09 10.75
N LEU A 125 12.09 -5.92 11.45
CA LEU A 125 10.76 -5.57 11.93
C LEU A 125 10.75 -5.71 13.45
N ARG A 126 10.73 -4.58 14.14
CA ARG A 126 10.81 -4.51 15.60
C ARG A 126 10.05 -3.30 16.12
N ASP A 127 9.38 -3.45 17.26
CA ASP A 127 8.69 -2.35 17.95
C ASP A 127 7.75 -1.56 17.02
N ARG A 128 6.99 -2.27 16.19
CA ARG A 128 6.11 -1.70 15.16
C ARG A 128 6.82 -0.76 14.18
N THR A 129 8.09 -1.02 13.94
CA THR A 129 8.88 -0.29 12.95
C THR A 129 9.44 -1.28 11.95
N LEU A 130 9.25 -1.00 10.68
CA LEU A 130 9.89 -1.69 9.57
C LEU A 130 11.12 -0.89 9.16
N THR A 131 12.27 -1.55 9.08
CA THR A 131 13.48 -1.01 8.48
C THR A 131 13.92 -1.93 7.36
N VAL A 132 14.05 -1.38 6.17
CA VAL A 132 14.59 -2.06 4.98
C VAL A 132 16.08 -1.78 4.95
N ARG A 133 16.89 -2.82 5.10
CA ARG A 133 18.36 -2.68 5.14
C ARG A 133 18.95 -2.44 3.76
N ASP A 134 18.43 -3.15 2.79
CA ASP A 134 18.80 -3.04 1.39
C ASP A 134 17.54 -2.92 0.52
N PRO A 135 17.15 -1.68 0.17
CA PRO A 135 15.95 -1.45 -0.63
C PRO A 135 16.00 -2.08 -2.03
N GLU A 136 17.15 -2.03 -2.69
CA GLU A 136 17.30 -2.59 -4.03
C GLU A 136 17.17 -4.12 -3.99
N ALA A 137 17.89 -4.79 -3.10
CA ALA A 137 17.77 -6.22 -2.92
C ALA A 137 16.36 -6.67 -2.49
N LEU A 138 15.65 -5.88 -1.67
CA LEU A 138 14.27 -6.19 -1.31
C LEU A 138 13.32 -6.03 -2.51
N MET A 139 13.50 -4.99 -3.32
CA MET A 139 12.71 -4.76 -4.55
C MET A 139 12.94 -5.89 -5.56
N ASP A 140 14.18 -6.32 -5.76
CA ASP A 140 14.52 -7.44 -6.63
C ASP A 140 13.88 -8.74 -6.14
N ALA A 141 14.01 -9.03 -4.83
CA ALA A 141 13.42 -10.21 -4.21
C ALA A 141 11.87 -10.22 -4.24
N ALA A 142 11.25 -9.05 -4.28
CA ALA A 142 9.81 -8.86 -4.38
C ALA A 142 9.30 -8.83 -5.82
N LEU A 143 10.17 -8.78 -6.81
CA LEU A 143 9.84 -8.42 -8.20
C LEU A 143 9.01 -7.12 -8.24
N PHE A 144 9.43 -6.12 -7.44
CA PHE A 144 8.69 -4.89 -7.22
C PHE A 144 9.18 -3.79 -8.16
N ASN A 145 8.27 -3.26 -8.98
CA ASN A 145 8.47 -2.05 -9.75
C ASN A 145 7.46 -0.99 -9.28
N PRO A 146 7.89 0.16 -8.73
CA PRO A 146 7.00 1.19 -8.22
C PRO A 146 6.22 1.96 -9.30
N ASP A 147 6.49 1.78 -10.58
CA ASP A 147 5.90 2.56 -11.68
C ASP A 147 4.37 2.51 -11.70
N TYR A 148 3.78 1.38 -11.27
CA TYR A 148 2.33 1.24 -11.21
C TYR A 148 1.66 2.12 -10.13
N LEU A 149 2.41 2.62 -9.19
CA LEU A 149 1.92 3.54 -8.16
C LEU A 149 1.70 4.95 -8.72
N HIS A 150 2.28 5.26 -9.89
CA HIS A 150 2.18 6.56 -10.57
C HIS A 150 2.52 7.77 -9.68
N TYR A 151 3.38 7.56 -8.68
CA TYR A 151 3.84 8.67 -7.86
C TYR A 151 4.82 9.52 -8.66
N VAL A 152 4.44 10.77 -8.89
CA VAL A 152 5.37 11.77 -9.41
C VAL A 152 6.40 12.00 -8.31
N SER A 153 7.67 11.62 -8.57
CA SER A 153 8.76 12.00 -7.69
C SER A 153 8.73 13.52 -7.56
N PRO A 154 8.69 14.07 -6.33
CA PRO A 154 8.94 15.50 -6.19
C PRO A 154 10.34 15.75 -6.73
N GLY A 155 10.41 16.52 -7.85
CA GLY A 155 11.65 16.95 -8.49
C GLY A 155 12.45 17.87 -7.58
#